data_e96a4bd2414786bbd858c29e67e0a044
#
_entry.id   e96a4bd2414786bbd858c29e67e0a044
#
_cell.length_a   1.000
_cell.length_b   1.000
_cell.length_c   1.000
_cell.angle_alpha   90.00
_cell.angle_beta   90.00
_cell.angle_gamma   90.00
#
_symmetry.space_group_name_H-M   'P 1'
#
loop_
_entity.id
_entity.type
_entity.pdbx_description
1 polymer ?
#
loop_
_entity_poly.entity_id
_entity_poly.type
_entity_poly.pdbx_seq_one_letter_code
_entity_poly.pdbx_strand_id
1 'polypeptide(L)'
;TTNSNGCDSVATLNLTINLPDGCTDPTQFNYDANAVCDDGSCIPFIYGCTDISAFNYNSSVNTDDGSCVPFTYGCNDPAASNYNPNVNTSDGSCIYLGCTDSAAVNYDPMATIDDGSCSYIIVLGCTDSNACNYDSTATVNDSSCFYPTVSSTDVTECDDYTWNGQTY
;
A
#
# COMPACT_ATOMS: atom_id res chain seq x y z
N THR A 1 64.37 -53.33 -3.64
CA THR A 1 64.92 -54.24 -4.65
C THR A 1 66.42 -53.92 -4.85
N THR A 2 67.32 -54.84 -4.58
CA THR A 2 68.76 -54.72 -4.82
C THR A 2 69.02 -54.89 -6.32
N ASN A 3 69.81 -53.98 -6.92
CA ASN A 3 70.27 -54.17 -8.29
C ASN A 3 71.38 -55.18 -8.38
N SER A 4 71.78 -55.63 -9.63
CA SER A 4 72.82 -56.63 -9.88
C SER A 4 74.21 -56.21 -9.42
N ASN A 5 74.42 -54.97 -8.95
CA ASN A 5 75.65 -54.41 -8.42
C ASN A 5 75.65 -54.27 -6.89
N GLY A 6 74.64 -54.82 -6.17
CA GLY A 6 74.54 -54.82 -4.71
C GLY A 6 74.19 -53.45 -4.07
N CYS A 7 73.80 -52.47 -4.85
CA CYS A 7 73.35 -51.18 -4.31
C CYS A 7 71.86 -51.23 -4.04
N ASP A 8 71.48 -50.83 -2.85
CA ASP A 8 70.07 -50.64 -2.49
C ASP A 8 69.47 -49.44 -3.24
N SER A 9 68.47 -49.71 -4.07
CA SER A 9 67.69 -48.67 -4.69
C SER A 9 66.45 -48.40 -3.81
N VAL A 10 66.42 -47.23 -3.27
CA VAL A 10 65.21 -46.76 -2.56
C VAL A 10 64.26 -46.20 -3.60
N ALA A 11 63.19 -46.90 -3.88
CA ALA A 11 62.07 -46.35 -4.69
C ALA A 11 61.07 -45.66 -3.79
N THR A 12 60.97 -44.36 -3.88
CA THR A 12 59.94 -43.61 -3.18
C THR A 12 58.68 -43.58 -4.07
N LEU A 13 57.63 -44.25 -3.61
CA LEU A 13 56.32 -44.18 -4.24
C LEU A 13 55.54 -42.99 -3.64
N ASN A 14 55.35 -41.97 -4.40
CA ASN A 14 54.41 -40.88 -4.05
C ASN A 14 53.00 -41.31 -4.49
N LEU A 15 52.21 -41.81 -3.55
CA LEU A 15 50.82 -42.15 -3.76
C LEU A 15 49.93 -40.99 -3.25
N THR A 16 49.28 -40.30 -4.16
CA THR A 16 48.25 -39.36 -3.85
C THR A 16 46.91 -40.10 -3.87
N ILE A 17 46.26 -40.25 -2.72
CA ILE A 17 44.93 -40.82 -2.62
C ILE A 17 43.95 -39.65 -2.55
N ASN A 18 43.19 -39.44 -3.63
CA ASN A 18 42.04 -38.52 -3.63
C ASN A 18 40.86 -39.28 -3.01
N LEU A 19 40.55 -39.01 -1.76
CA LEU A 19 39.32 -39.46 -1.13
C LEU A 19 38.22 -38.42 -1.46
N PRO A 20 36.97 -38.85 -1.63
CA PRO A 20 35.86 -37.90 -1.81
C PRO A 20 35.67 -37.07 -0.54
N ASP A 21 35.76 -35.74 -0.70
CA ASP A 21 35.51 -34.78 0.37
C ASP A 21 34.06 -34.33 0.31
N GLY A 22 33.45 -33.99 1.43
CA GLY A 22 32.07 -33.53 1.54
C GLY A 22 31.57 -33.61 2.99
N CYS A 23 30.30 -33.31 3.20
CA CYS A 23 29.67 -33.39 4.51
C CYS A 23 29.47 -34.87 4.94
N THR A 24 30.13 -35.30 6.01
CA THR A 24 30.03 -36.66 6.54
C THR A 24 29.01 -36.83 7.65
N ASP A 25 28.34 -35.76 8.11
CA ASP A 25 27.32 -35.80 9.16
C ASP A 25 25.94 -36.13 8.59
N PRO A 26 25.34 -37.31 8.88
CA PRO A 26 24.05 -37.71 8.35
C PRO A 26 22.88 -36.88 8.88
N THR A 27 23.09 -35.99 9.83
CA THR A 27 22.07 -35.08 10.36
C THR A 27 22.00 -33.74 9.59
N GLN A 28 22.83 -33.57 8.57
CA GLN A 28 22.92 -32.35 7.79
C GLN A 28 22.20 -32.47 6.42
N PHE A 29 21.76 -31.34 5.89
CA PHE A 29 21.00 -31.26 4.64
C PHE A 29 21.78 -31.79 3.43
N ASN A 30 23.07 -31.48 3.35
CA ASN A 30 23.95 -31.85 2.26
C ASN A 30 24.84 -33.05 2.58
N TYR A 31 24.39 -33.97 3.45
CA TYR A 31 25.10 -35.20 3.75
C TYR A 31 25.41 -35.98 2.48
N ASP A 32 26.68 -36.38 2.31
CA ASP A 32 27.12 -37.24 1.21
C ASP A 32 27.65 -38.57 1.83
N ALA A 33 26.92 -39.66 1.59
CA ALA A 33 27.30 -40.99 2.06
C ALA A 33 28.58 -41.52 1.41
N ASN A 34 29.09 -40.94 0.33
CA ASN A 34 30.35 -41.32 -0.33
C ASN A 34 31.52 -40.50 0.17
N ALA A 35 31.31 -39.40 0.89
CA ALA A 35 32.37 -38.61 1.48
C ALA A 35 33.08 -39.40 2.56
N VAL A 36 34.42 -39.38 2.49
CA VAL A 36 35.30 -40.07 3.47
C VAL A 36 35.95 -39.05 4.40
N CYS A 37 36.15 -37.84 3.91
CA CYS A 37 36.71 -36.73 4.67
C CYS A 37 35.71 -35.61 4.77
N ASP A 38 35.48 -35.10 5.99
CA ASP A 38 34.66 -33.86 6.20
C ASP A 38 35.47 -32.65 5.76
N ASP A 39 34.94 -31.90 4.80
CA ASP A 39 35.54 -30.67 4.25
C ASP A 39 35.01 -29.39 4.93
N GLY A 40 34.16 -29.52 5.97
CA GLY A 40 33.50 -28.41 6.64
C GLY A 40 32.34 -27.78 5.86
N SER A 41 31.89 -28.44 4.81
CA SER A 41 30.77 -27.92 3.95
C SER A 41 29.37 -28.25 4.50
N CYS A 42 29.27 -28.89 5.66
CA CYS A 42 27.99 -29.29 6.23
C CYS A 42 27.02 -28.12 6.41
N ILE A 43 25.82 -28.27 5.86
CA ILE A 43 24.75 -27.29 5.91
C ILE A 43 23.60 -27.84 6.76
N PRO A 44 23.15 -27.15 7.82
CA PRO A 44 22.04 -27.62 8.63
C PRO A 44 20.71 -27.57 7.85
N PHE A 45 19.75 -28.41 8.25
CA PHE A 45 18.36 -28.24 7.80
C PHE A 45 17.81 -26.92 8.32
N ILE A 46 17.32 -26.07 7.40
CA ILE A 46 16.62 -24.81 7.70
C ILE A 46 15.22 -24.95 7.13
N TYR A 47 14.26 -25.10 8.03
CA TYR A 47 12.88 -25.40 7.68
C TYR A 47 12.07 -24.13 7.38
N GLY A 48 11.09 -24.22 6.47
CA GLY A 48 10.18 -23.16 6.09
C GLY A 48 9.59 -23.40 4.70
N CYS A 49 8.91 -22.42 4.18
CA CYS A 49 8.32 -22.51 2.84
C CYS A 49 9.37 -22.30 1.74
N THR A 50 9.55 -23.33 0.90
CA THR A 50 10.46 -23.30 -0.27
C THR A 50 9.75 -23.01 -1.60
N ASP A 51 8.42 -22.88 -1.60
CA ASP A 51 7.65 -22.58 -2.80
C ASP A 51 7.72 -21.10 -3.15
N ILE A 52 8.37 -20.75 -4.26
CA ILE A 52 8.53 -19.37 -4.76
C ILE A 52 7.18 -18.71 -5.07
N SER A 53 6.13 -19.48 -5.30
CA SER A 53 4.77 -18.97 -5.56
C SER A 53 3.95 -18.75 -4.29
N ALA A 54 4.49 -19.03 -3.10
CA ALA A 54 3.81 -18.83 -1.83
C ALA A 54 4.06 -17.44 -1.24
N PHE A 55 3.07 -16.93 -0.50
CA PHE A 55 3.15 -15.64 0.19
C PHE A 55 4.29 -15.56 1.20
N ASN A 56 4.56 -16.65 1.91
CA ASN A 56 5.60 -16.74 2.94
C ASN A 56 6.86 -17.46 2.45
N TYR A 57 7.13 -17.44 1.12
CA TYR A 57 8.38 -17.96 0.59
C TYR A 57 9.60 -17.34 1.28
N ASN A 58 10.56 -18.19 1.61
CA ASN A 58 11.83 -17.75 2.21
C ASN A 58 13.01 -18.41 1.49
N SER A 59 13.78 -17.61 0.77
CA SER A 59 14.96 -18.09 0.02
C SER A 59 16.12 -18.59 0.88
N SER A 60 16.08 -18.36 2.20
CA SER A 60 17.12 -18.80 3.14
C SER A 60 16.86 -20.20 3.69
N VAL A 61 15.70 -20.79 3.43
CA VAL A 61 15.36 -22.16 3.85
C VAL A 61 15.73 -23.16 2.75
N ASN A 62 16.08 -24.36 3.17
CA ASN A 62 16.47 -25.44 2.26
C ASN A 62 15.56 -26.69 2.35
N THR A 63 14.60 -26.66 3.28
CA THR A 63 13.72 -27.81 3.53
C THR A 63 12.31 -27.32 3.76
N ASP A 64 11.39 -27.81 2.94
CA ASP A 64 9.96 -27.52 3.09
C ASP A 64 9.39 -28.22 4.32
N ASP A 65 8.71 -27.47 5.18
CA ASP A 65 8.04 -27.97 6.38
C ASP A 65 6.51 -28.01 6.23
N GLY A 66 5.99 -27.74 5.02
CA GLY A 66 4.58 -27.68 4.73
C GLY A 66 3.88 -26.39 5.20
N SER A 67 4.65 -25.38 5.61
CA SER A 67 4.11 -24.09 6.10
C SER A 67 3.75 -23.12 5.00
N CYS A 68 3.85 -23.50 3.73
CA CYS A 68 3.57 -22.62 2.60
C CYS A 68 2.13 -22.10 2.63
N VAL A 69 1.99 -20.78 2.56
CA VAL A 69 0.71 -20.07 2.54
C VAL A 69 0.49 -19.51 1.14
N PRO A 70 -0.61 -19.86 0.46
CA PRO A 70 -0.91 -19.29 -0.86
C PRO A 70 -1.25 -17.80 -0.75
N PHE A 71 -1.07 -17.05 -1.86
CA PHE A 71 -1.60 -15.70 -1.98
C PHE A 71 -3.14 -15.74 -1.98
N THR A 72 -3.75 -14.92 -1.12
CA THR A 72 -5.18 -14.66 -1.11
C THR A 72 -5.40 -13.17 -1.30
N TYR A 73 -6.09 -12.80 -2.38
CA TYR A 73 -6.25 -11.42 -2.81
C TYR A 73 -7.59 -10.82 -2.36
N GLY A 74 -7.58 -9.52 -2.09
CA GLY A 74 -8.74 -8.75 -1.68
C GLY A 74 -8.35 -7.49 -0.90
N CYS A 75 -9.33 -6.87 -0.25
CA CYS A 75 -9.06 -5.74 0.62
C CYS A 75 -8.59 -6.23 2.00
N ASN A 76 -7.35 -5.93 2.35
CA ASN A 76 -6.74 -6.26 3.64
C ASN A 76 -6.55 -5.04 4.57
N ASP A 77 -7.18 -3.89 4.24
CA ASP A 77 -7.17 -2.70 5.09
C ASP A 77 -8.39 -2.71 6.04
N PRO A 78 -8.18 -2.76 7.38
CA PRO A 78 -9.27 -2.73 8.36
C PRO A 78 -10.14 -1.47 8.31
N ALA A 79 -9.65 -0.37 7.73
CA ALA A 79 -10.41 0.88 7.59
C ALA A 79 -11.41 0.84 6.43
N ALA A 80 -11.26 -0.10 5.50
CA ALA A 80 -12.14 -0.23 4.35
C ALA A 80 -13.45 -0.94 4.70
N SER A 81 -14.55 -0.53 4.05
CA SER A 81 -15.88 -1.12 4.27
C SER A 81 -16.01 -2.57 3.81
N ASN A 82 -15.16 -2.99 2.87
CA ASN A 82 -15.08 -4.35 2.35
C ASN A 82 -13.85 -5.12 2.86
N TYR A 83 -13.33 -4.75 4.04
CA TYR A 83 -12.22 -5.46 4.66
C TYR A 83 -12.48 -6.95 4.80
N ASN A 84 -11.49 -7.76 4.43
CA ASN A 84 -11.53 -9.20 4.62
C ASN A 84 -10.26 -9.67 5.37
N PRO A 85 -10.39 -10.11 6.63
CA PRO A 85 -9.24 -10.54 7.43
C PRO A 85 -8.56 -11.83 6.94
N ASN A 86 -9.20 -12.56 6.00
CA ASN A 86 -8.66 -13.81 5.46
C ASN A 86 -7.75 -13.61 4.24
N VAL A 87 -7.60 -12.37 3.77
CA VAL A 87 -6.69 -12.06 2.65
C VAL A 87 -5.34 -11.57 3.19
N ASN A 88 -4.28 -11.97 2.50
CA ASN A 88 -2.92 -11.59 2.86
C ASN A 88 -2.28 -10.62 1.86
N THR A 89 -2.96 -10.34 0.73
CA THR A 89 -2.42 -9.51 -0.34
C THR A 89 -3.50 -8.57 -0.84
N SER A 90 -3.21 -7.26 -0.81
CA SER A 90 -4.12 -6.27 -1.37
C SER A 90 -4.12 -6.36 -2.90
N ASP A 91 -5.32 -6.35 -3.49
CA ASP A 91 -5.54 -6.25 -4.93
C ASP A 91 -6.03 -4.88 -5.38
N GLY A 92 -6.06 -3.90 -4.47
CA GLY A 92 -6.57 -2.56 -4.70
C GLY A 92 -8.10 -2.44 -4.67
N SER A 93 -8.82 -3.48 -4.26
CA SER A 93 -10.29 -3.50 -4.22
C SER A 93 -10.89 -2.83 -2.99
N CYS A 94 -10.08 -2.20 -2.13
CA CYS A 94 -10.58 -1.55 -0.92
C CYS A 94 -11.56 -0.41 -1.25
N ILE A 95 -12.68 -0.39 -0.51
CA ILE A 95 -13.75 0.59 -0.64
C ILE A 95 -13.78 1.43 0.64
N TYR A 96 -13.63 2.75 0.47
CA TYR A 96 -13.74 3.73 1.55
C TYR A 96 -14.98 4.57 1.30
N LEU A 97 -15.85 4.64 2.29
CA LEU A 97 -17.09 5.41 2.24
C LEU A 97 -16.85 6.79 2.85
N GLY A 98 -17.38 7.82 2.22
CA GLY A 98 -17.26 9.21 2.69
C GLY A 98 -17.70 10.20 1.63
N CYS A 99 -17.60 11.48 1.93
CA CYS A 99 -17.92 12.53 0.97
C CYS A 99 -16.85 12.66 -0.11
N THR A 100 -17.21 12.41 -1.37
CA THR A 100 -16.30 12.53 -2.53
C THR A 100 -16.35 13.89 -3.24
N ASP A 101 -17.22 14.81 -2.82
CA ASP A 101 -17.31 16.14 -3.39
C ASP A 101 -16.31 17.11 -2.74
N SER A 102 -15.34 17.57 -3.52
CA SER A 102 -14.32 18.52 -3.09
C SER A 102 -14.84 19.89 -2.69
N ALA A 103 -16.09 20.23 -3.03
CA ALA A 103 -16.75 21.46 -2.61
C ALA A 103 -17.41 21.34 -1.22
N ALA A 104 -17.54 20.14 -0.69
CA ALA A 104 -18.10 19.90 0.62
C ALA A 104 -17.10 20.20 1.75
N VAL A 105 -17.60 20.63 2.91
CA VAL A 105 -16.77 20.97 4.09
C VAL A 105 -16.11 19.74 4.69
N ASN A 106 -16.75 18.58 4.53
CA ASN A 106 -16.30 17.28 5.02
C ASN A 106 -15.82 16.38 3.89
N TYR A 107 -15.28 16.96 2.82
CA TYR A 107 -14.64 16.19 1.76
C TYR A 107 -13.57 15.25 2.32
N ASP A 108 -13.62 13.99 1.93
CA ASP A 108 -12.62 12.99 2.27
C ASP A 108 -11.88 12.54 1.01
N PRO A 109 -10.60 12.93 0.84
CA PRO A 109 -9.81 12.53 -0.32
C PRO A 109 -9.51 11.02 -0.38
N MET A 110 -9.73 10.27 0.72
CA MET A 110 -9.57 8.82 0.76
C MET A 110 -10.85 8.08 0.37
N ALA A 111 -12.00 8.75 0.38
CA ALA A 111 -13.27 8.15 -0.02
C ALA A 111 -13.23 7.73 -1.49
N THR A 112 -13.61 6.47 -1.76
CA THR A 112 -13.74 5.92 -3.11
C THR A 112 -15.19 5.85 -3.57
N ILE A 113 -16.14 5.89 -2.61
CA ILE A 113 -17.58 5.88 -2.86
C ILE A 113 -18.23 6.93 -1.97
N ASP A 114 -19.07 7.78 -2.57
CA ASP A 114 -19.91 8.72 -1.84
C ASP A 114 -20.97 7.97 -1.03
N ASP A 115 -21.03 8.25 0.27
CA ASP A 115 -22.01 7.68 1.20
C ASP A 115 -23.19 8.61 1.47
N GLY A 116 -23.26 9.75 0.77
CA GLY A 116 -24.28 10.78 0.96
C GLY A 116 -24.06 11.68 2.17
N SER A 117 -22.90 11.61 2.83
CA SER A 117 -22.58 12.41 4.01
C SER A 117 -22.12 13.83 3.70
N CYS A 118 -21.99 14.20 2.42
CA CYS A 118 -21.50 15.53 2.03
C CYS A 118 -22.29 16.65 2.70
N SER A 119 -21.58 17.57 3.33
CA SER A 119 -22.15 18.75 3.97
C SER A 119 -21.56 20.02 3.37
N TYR A 120 -22.39 21.04 3.20
CA TYR A 120 -22.01 22.30 2.57
C TYR A 120 -22.26 23.46 3.50
N ILE A 121 -21.46 24.51 3.39
CA ILE A 121 -21.74 25.77 4.08
C ILE A 121 -22.99 26.38 3.43
N ILE A 122 -24.02 26.62 4.24
CA ILE A 122 -25.21 27.34 3.82
C ILE A 122 -25.01 28.80 4.25
N VAL A 123 -24.83 29.68 3.28
CA VAL A 123 -24.84 31.13 3.47
C VAL A 123 -26.14 31.65 2.88
N LEU A 124 -27.00 32.14 3.74
CA LEU A 124 -28.30 32.71 3.33
C LEU A 124 -28.10 34.18 2.88
N GLY A 125 -28.73 34.56 1.78
CA GLY A 125 -28.65 35.91 1.27
C GLY A 125 -29.28 36.01 -0.12
N CYS A 126 -29.23 37.18 -0.72
CA CYS A 126 -29.72 37.38 -2.07
C CYS A 126 -28.73 36.82 -3.10
N THR A 127 -29.14 35.83 -3.89
CA THR A 127 -28.31 35.18 -4.92
C THR A 127 -28.57 35.77 -6.34
N ASP A 128 -29.46 36.74 -6.51
CA ASP A 128 -29.73 37.36 -7.80
C ASP A 128 -28.81 38.56 -8.03
N SER A 129 -27.93 38.46 -9.03
CA SER A 129 -26.97 39.51 -9.39
C SER A 129 -27.62 40.82 -9.89
N ASN A 130 -28.94 40.81 -10.18
CA ASN A 130 -29.70 42.02 -10.58
C ASN A 130 -30.30 42.73 -9.37
N ALA A 131 -30.25 42.15 -8.19
CA ALA A 131 -30.74 42.77 -6.97
C ALA A 131 -29.71 43.75 -6.40
N CYS A 132 -30.19 44.81 -5.74
CA CYS A 132 -29.35 45.82 -5.11
C CYS A 132 -28.51 45.26 -3.93
N ASN A 133 -29.02 44.25 -3.27
CA ASN A 133 -28.35 43.56 -2.14
C ASN A 133 -27.84 42.21 -2.53
N TYR A 134 -27.38 42.03 -3.77
CA TYR A 134 -26.72 40.79 -4.17
C TYR A 134 -25.54 40.47 -3.26
N ASP A 135 -25.52 39.24 -2.73
CA ASP A 135 -24.40 38.72 -1.96
C ASP A 135 -23.74 37.58 -2.73
N SER A 136 -22.54 37.86 -3.25
CA SER A 136 -21.76 36.87 -4.03
C SER A 136 -21.29 35.66 -3.19
N THR A 137 -21.40 35.74 -1.87
CA THR A 137 -21.06 34.64 -0.95
C THR A 137 -22.27 33.78 -0.59
N ALA A 138 -23.50 34.28 -0.85
CA ALA A 138 -24.72 33.53 -0.59
C ALA A 138 -24.80 32.28 -1.46
N THR A 139 -25.04 31.12 -0.82
CA THR A 139 -25.25 29.85 -1.51
C THR A 139 -26.71 29.47 -1.64
N VAL A 140 -27.59 30.07 -0.80
CA VAL A 140 -29.03 29.84 -0.80
C VAL A 140 -29.76 31.16 -0.72
N ASN A 141 -30.71 31.38 -1.64
CA ASN A 141 -31.57 32.57 -1.64
C ASN A 141 -32.57 32.50 -0.47
N ASP A 142 -32.50 33.47 0.39
CA ASP A 142 -33.40 33.63 1.55
C ASP A 142 -34.60 34.50 1.29
N SER A 143 -34.84 34.88 0.01
CA SER A 143 -35.89 35.79 -0.43
C SER A 143 -35.71 37.24 0.04
N SER A 144 -34.50 37.62 0.45
CA SER A 144 -34.17 38.98 0.88
C SER A 144 -33.90 39.95 -0.31
N CYS A 145 -33.89 39.42 -1.55
CA CYS A 145 -33.57 40.23 -2.72
C CYS A 145 -34.53 41.42 -2.84
N PHE A 146 -33.97 42.60 -2.97
CA PHE A 146 -34.75 43.80 -3.35
C PHE A 146 -34.18 44.39 -4.64
N TYR A 147 -35.09 44.96 -5.43
CA TYR A 147 -34.77 45.45 -6.77
C TYR A 147 -35.04 46.95 -6.83
N PRO A 148 -34.33 47.68 -7.70
CA PRO A 148 -34.59 49.11 -7.89
C PRO A 148 -36.04 49.34 -8.36
N THR A 149 -36.81 50.07 -7.60
CA THR A 149 -38.16 50.50 -7.98
C THR A 149 -38.03 51.80 -8.78
N VAL A 150 -38.49 51.77 -10.02
CA VAL A 150 -38.57 53.00 -10.83
C VAL A 150 -39.67 53.86 -10.23
N SER A 151 -39.34 54.82 -9.39
CA SER A 151 -40.23 55.90 -9.04
C SER A 151 -40.05 57.01 -10.05
N SER A 152 -41.08 57.90 -10.22
CA SER A 152 -41.09 58.98 -11.19
C SER A 152 -40.01 60.07 -11.03
N THR A 153 -39.05 59.85 -10.17
CA THR A 153 -37.79 60.59 -10.05
C THR A 153 -36.67 59.53 -10.32
N ASP A 154 -35.97 59.68 -11.43
CA ASP A 154 -34.94 58.81 -11.97
C ASP A 154 -33.83 58.52 -10.95
N VAL A 155 -34.10 57.65 -9.95
CA VAL A 155 -33.10 57.12 -9.06
C VAL A 155 -32.80 55.67 -9.55
N THR A 156 -31.73 55.49 -10.27
CA THR A 156 -31.30 54.21 -10.88
C THR A 156 -30.17 53.56 -10.11
N GLU A 157 -29.89 54.00 -8.88
CA GLU A 157 -28.72 53.50 -8.10
C GLU A 157 -29.16 52.67 -6.89
N CYS A 158 -28.39 51.64 -6.61
CA CYS A 158 -28.57 50.78 -5.45
C CYS A 158 -27.89 51.32 -4.19
N ASP A 159 -27.46 52.56 -4.20
CA ASP A 159 -26.85 53.23 -3.05
C ASP A 159 -27.93 53.77 -2.08
N ASP A 160 -27.52 53.95 -0.83
CA ASP A 160 -28.34 54.58 0.22
C ASP A 160 -28.85 55.95 -0.31
N TYR A 161 -30.16 56.11 -0.54
CA TYR A 161 -30.70 57.40 -0.88
C TYR A 161 -31.61 57.92 0.21
N THR A 162 -31.63 59.21 0.38
CA THR A 162 -32.45 59.89 1.36
C THR A 162 -33.67 60.53 0.72
N TRP A 163 -34.86 60.03 1.08
CA TRP A 163 -36.13 60.60 0.70
C TRP A 163 -36.92 61.06 1.93
N ASN A 164 -37.37 62.27 1.95
CA ASN A 164 -38.08 62.86 3.12
C ASN A 164 -37.32 62.74 4.46
N GLY A 165 -35.98 62.80 4.43
CA GLY A 165 -35.14 62.69 5.61
C GLY A 165 -35.00 61.27 6.17
N GLN A 166 -35.39 60.22 5.43
CA GLN A 166 -35.12 58.81 5.73
C GLN A 166 -34.13 58.25 4.69
N THR A 167 -33.12 57.53 5.16
CA THR A 167 -32.17 56.79 4.34
C THR A 167 -32.71 55.37 4.14
N TYR A 168 -32.75 54.91 2.91
CA TYR A 168 -33.24 53.57 2.52
C TYR A 168 -32.14 52.79 1.88
#